data_8a413fdcddf20fd195e6713ceadc1cb1
#
_entry.id   8a413fdcddf20fd195e6713ceadc1cb1
#
_cell.length_a   1.000
_cell.length_b   1.000
_cell.length_c   1.000
_cell.angle_alpha   90.00
_cell.angle_beta   90.00
_cell.angle_gamma   90.00
#
_symmetry.space_group_name_H-M   'P 1'
#
loop_
_entity.id
_entity.type
_entity.pdbx_description
1 polymer ?
#
loop_
_entity_poly.entity_id
_entity_poly.type
_entity_poly.pdbx_seq_one_letter_code
_entity_poly.pdbx_strand_id
1 'polypeptide(L)'
;YGEAQATVKPLPDAVALATATPAGHPSLRMVLLKGFDAHGFVFYTHFRSRKGRELARNPRAALLFYWGEIGRQVRIDGRVEKLMARESDEYFATRPRGGQLSAWASPQSAVETVRGALERRFAAFARKYPAAVPRPPHWGGYRLVPEAFEFWQGREDRLHDRILYRRVRSGRWRIERLAP
;
A
#
# COMPACT_ATOMS: atom_id res chain seq x y z
N TYR A 1 6.97 1.51 14.69
CA TYR A 1 7.47 1.08 13.37
C TYR A 1 8.99 0.86 13.42
N GLY A 2 9.75 1.76 14.07
CA GLY A 2 11.21 1.61 14.19
C GLY A 2 11.65 0.28 14.78
N GLU A 3 10.99 -0.21 15.84
CA GLU A 3 11.26 -1.54 16.42
C GLU A 3 11.00 -2.66 15.40
N ALA A 4 9.90 -2.59 14.64
CA ALA A 4 9.63 -3.56 13.58
C ALA A 4 10.70 -3.54 12.48
N GLN A 5 11.20 -2.38 12.10
CA GLN A 5 12.31 -2.27 11.13
C GLN A 5 13.60 -2.94 11.61
N ALA A 6 13.87 -2.88 12.93
CA ALA A 6 15.04 -3.51 13.51
C ALA A 6 14.90 -5.04 13.62
N THR A 7 13.71 -5.53 13.93
CA THR A 7 13.47 -6.93 14.35
C THR A 7 12.90 -7.80 13.23
N VAL A 8 11.93 -7.28 12.48
CA VAL A 8 11.17 -8.07 11.48
C VAL A 8 11.92 -8.13 10.16
N LYS A 9 12.16 -9.32 9.66
CA LYS A 9 12.85 -9.57 8.39
C LYS A 9 12.01 -10.53 7.52
N PRO A 10 12.08 -10.44 6.18
CA PRO A 10 12.88 -9.49 5.41
C PRO A 10 12.17 -8.17 5.09
N LEU A 11 10.86 -8.03 5.32
CA LEU A 11 10.03 -6.93 4.80
C LEU A 11 9.15 -6.29 5.90
N PRO A 12 9.72 -5.51 6.83
CA PRO A 12 8.94 -4.85 7.89
C PRO A 12 7.94 -3.81 7.35
N ASP A 13 8.14 -3.33 6.12
CA ASP A 13 7.29 -2.39 5.38
C ASP A 13 6.18 -3.08 4.57
N ALA A 14 6.12 -4.42 4.58
CA ALA A 14 5.02 -5.14 3.95
C ALA A 14 3.72 -4.90 4.72
N VAL A 15 2.69 -4.49 4.00
CA VAL A 15 1.38 -4.18 4.59
C VAL A 15 0.26 -4.76 3.73
N ALA A 16 -0.71 -5.40 4.38
CA ALA A 16 -1.92 -5.84 3.73
C ALA A 16 -2.81 -4.63 3.43
N LEU A 17 -3.20 -4.47 2.17
CA LEU A 17 -4.11 -3.43 1.71
C LEU A 17 -5.45 -4.04 1.33
N ALA A 18 -6.48 -3.71 2.08
CA ALA A 18 -7.88 -4.00 1.76
C ALA A 18 -8.48 -2.85 0.95
N THR A 19 -9.18 -3.19 -0.12
CA THR A 19 -9.99 -2.28 -0.94
C THR A 19 -11.32 -2.94 -1.25
N ALA A 20 -12.34 -2.18 -1.62
CA ALA A 20 -13.63 -2.75 -1.98
C ALA A 20 -14.21 -2.05 -3.23
N THR A 21 -15.05 -2.76 -3.96
CA THR A 21 -15.87 -2.16 -5.02
C THR A 21 -16.92 -1.22 -4.40
N PRO A 22 -17.58 -0.34 -5.21
CA PRO A 22 -18.73 0.44 -4.71
C PRO A 22 -19.87 -0.42 -4.14
N ALA A 23 -20.02 -1.65 -4.63
CA ALA A 23 -21.00 -2.62 -4.12
C ALA A 23 -20.52 -3.37 -2.85
N GLY A 24 -19.39 -3.00 -2.26
CA GLY A 24 -18.89 -3.60 -1.01
C GLY A 24 -18.09 -4.89 -1.18
N HIS A 25 -17.86 -5.41 -2.39
CA HIS A 25 -17.05 -6.63 -2.55
C HIS A 25 -15.59 -6.35 -2.21
N PRO A 26 -15.03 -6.97 -1.15
CA PRO A 26 -13.68 -6.71 -0.69
C PRO A 26 -12.64 -7.44 -1.53
N SER A 27 -11.45 -6.93 -1.50
CA SER A 27 -10.24 -7.60 -2.00
C SER A 27 -9.02 -7.22 -1.17
N LEU A 28 -8.07 -8.14 -1.03
CA LEU A 28 -6.90 -8.00 -0.17
C LEU A 28 -5.63 -8.40 -0.93
N ARG A 29 -4.53 -7.70 -0.70
CA ARG A 29 -3.18 -8.03 -1.21
C ARG A 29 -2.11 -7.32 -0.39
N MET A 30 -0.88 -7.81 -0.50
CA MET A 30 0.26 -7.11 0.06
C MET A 30 0.69 -5.96 -0.84
N VAL A 31 1.11 -4.85 -0.22
CA VAL A 31 1.85 -3.74 -0.82
C VAL A 31 3.00 -3.37 0.11
N LEU A 32 3.90 -2.50 -0.35
CA LEU A 32 4.97 -1.99 0.51
C LEU A 32 4.66 -0.53 0.89
N LEU A 33 4.72 -0.23 2.18
CA LEU A 33 4.75 1.14 2.65
C LEU A 33 6.03 1.82 2.16
N LYS A 34 5.93 3.01 1.58
CA LYS A 34 7.08 3.75 1.06
C LYS A 34 7.33 5.09 1.74
N GLY A 35 6.44 5.45 2.63
CA GLY A 35 6.57 6.61 3.50
C GLY A 35 5.32 6.81 4.34
N PHE A 36 5.48 7.52 5.43
CA PHE A 36 4.37 8.03 6.23
C PHE A 36 4.79 9.31 6.92
N ASP A 37 3.84 10.19 7.09
CA ASP A 37 3.98 11.49 7.75
C ASP A 37 2.68 11.87 8.47
N ALA A 38 2.57 13.11 8.93
CA ALA A 38 1.34 13.62 9.56
C ALA A 38 0.12 13.63 8.61
N HIS A 39 0.34 13.53 7.30
CA HIS A 39 -0.71 13.52 6.29
C HIS A 39 -1.19 12.10 5.93
N GLY A 40 -0.42 11.05 6.24
CA GLY A 40 -0.84 9.67 6.04
C GLY A 40 0.24 8.72 5.52
N PHE A 41 -0.19 7.62 4.93
CA PHE A 41 0.62 6.46 4.57
C PHE A 41 0.70 6.30 3.06
N VAL A 42 1.91 6.24 2.51
CA VAL A 42 2.17 6.27 1.08
C VAL A 42 2.55 4.89 0.56
N PHE A 43 1.89 4.46 -0.53
CA PHE A 43 2.24 3.29 -1.30
C PHE A 43 2.11 3.58 -2.80
N TYR A 44 2.84 2.81 -3.63
CA TYR A 44 2.82 3.00 -5.08
C TYR A 44 2.31 1.76 -5.79
N THR A 45 1.53 1.96 -6.86
CA THR A 45 0.94 0.85 -7.61
C THR A 45 0.53 1.26 -9.03
N HIS A 46 0.08 0.28 -9.80
CA HIS A 46 -0.50 0.48 -11.12
C HIS A 46 -1.98 0.91 -11.00
N PHE A 47 -2.35 2.09 -11.49
CA PHE A 47 -3.71 2.65 -11.38
C PHE A 47 -4.80 1.83 -12.07
N ARG A 48 -4.43 1.06 -13.11
CA ARG A 48 -5.36 0.18 -13.83
C ARG A 48 -5.42 -1.24 -13.26
N SER A 49 -4.68 -1.53 -12.18
CA SER A 49 -4.79 -2.80 -11.46
C SER A 49 -6.17 -2.93 -10.77
N ARG A 50 -6.52 -4.14 -10.27
CA ARG A 50 -7.78 -4.34 -9.53
C ARG A 50 -7.93 -3.33 -8.41
N LYS A 51 -6.92 -3.20 -7.53
CA LYS A 51 -6.94 -2.21 -6.44
C LYS A 51 -7.03 -0.77 -6.93
N GLY A 52 -6.32 -0.43 -8.01
CA GLY A 52 -6.36 0.91 -8.59
C GLY A 52 -7.74 1.29 -9.13
N ARG A 53 -8.44 0.34 -9.78
CA ARG A 53 -9.83 0.53 -10.24
C ARG A 53 -10.83 0.62 -9.09
N GLU A 54 -10.63 -0.20 -8.04
CA GLU A 54 -11.46 -0.14 -6.83
C GLU A 54 -11.31 1.22 -6.15
N LEU A 55 -10.08 1.66 -5.87
CA LEU A 55 -9.79 2.96 -5.24
C LEU A 55 -10.28 4.17 -6.05
N ALA A 56 -10.28 4.07 -7.38
CA ALA A 56 -10.81 5.14 -8.23
C ALA A 56 -12.33 5.33 -8.10
N ARG A 57 -13.08 4.28 -7.72
CA ARG A 57 -14.54 4.28 -7.59
C ARG A 57 -15.01 4.31 -6.12
N ASN A 58 -14.22 3.75 -5.23
CA ASN A 58 -14.44 3.73 -3.79
C ASN A 58 -13.10 4.03 -3.09
N PRO A 59 -12.82 5.29 -2.75
CA PRO A 59 -11.54 5.70 -2.19
C PRO A 59 -11.44 5.40 -0.68
N ARG A 60 -11.96 4.27 -0.24
CA ARG A 60 -11.86 3.73 1.12
C ARG A 60 -10.94 2.53 1.13
N ALA A 61 -10.06 2.47 2.12
CA ALA A 61 -9.14 1.35 2.29
C ALA A 61 -8.78 1.13 3.76
N ALA A 62 -8.28 -0.06 4.03
CA ALA A 62 -7.61 -0.37 5.28
C ALA A 62 -6.21 -0.91 4.99
N LEU A 63 -5.26 -0.53 5.84
CA LEU A 63 -3.92 -1.10 5.91
C LEU A 63 -3.80 -1.94 7.18
N LEU A 64 -3.12 -3.09 7.09
CA LEU A 64 -2.82 -3.93 8.23
C LEU A 64 -1.34 -4.32 8.22
N PHE A 65 -0.60 -3.84 9.20
CA PHE A 65 0.71 -4.37 9.57
C PHE A 65 0.53 -5.48 10.59
N TYR A 66 1.23 -6.60 10.37
CA TYR A 66 1.33 -7.67 11.35
C TYR A 66 2.79 -8.07 11.50
N TRP A 67 3.31 -7.89 12.69
CA TRP A 67 4.68 -8.20 13.07
C TRP A 67 4.66 -9.29 14.14
N GLY A 68 4.60 -10.55 13.68
CA GLY A 68 4.47 -11.73 14.54
C GLY A 68 5.62 -11.87 15.52
N GLU A 69 6.84 -11.50 15.10
CA GLU A 69 8.07 -11.59 15.91
C GLU A 69 8.02 -10.74 17.19
N ILE A 70 7.26 -9.65 17.16
CA ILE A 70 7.06 -8.75 18.30
C ILE A 70 5.63 -8.77 18.84
N GLY A 71 4.80 -9.68 18.32
CA GLY A 71 3.41 -9.86 18.73
C GLY A 71 2.54 -8.61 18.57
N ARG A 72 2.74 -7.83 17.49
CA ARG A 72 2.04 -6.56 17.26
C ARG A 72 1.33 -6.50 15.93
N GLN A 73 0.21 -5.78 15.94
CA GLN A 73 -0.55 -5.44 14.75
C GLN A 73 -0.95 -3.97 14.79
N VAL A 74 -0.93 -3.33 13.64
CA VAL A 74 -1.47 -1.97 13.46
C VAL A 74 -2.42 -1.96 12.29
N ARG A 75 -3.69 -1.67 12.55
CA ARG A 75 -4.71 -1.43 11.52
C ARG A 75 -4.94 0.06 11.34
N ILE A 76 -5.08 0.49 10.10
CA ILE A 76 -5.28 1.89 9.74
C ILE A 76 -6.41 1.94 8.72
N ASP A 77 -7.51 2.57 9.07
CA ASP A 77 -8.67 2.76 8.19
C ASP A 77 -8.71 4.22 7.74
N GLY A 78 -9.04 4.44 6.47
CA GLY A 78 -9.10 5.82 6.00
C GLY A 78 -9.51 6.00 4.54
N ARG A 79 -9.37 7.24 4.09
CA ARG A 79 -9.62 7.64 2.72
C ARG A 79 -8.30 7.67 1.94
N VAL A 80 -8.37 7.21 0.70
CA VAL A 80 -7.20 7.17 -0.19
C VAL A 80 -7.31 8.26 -1.24
N GLU A 81 -6.23 8.99 -1.46
CA GLU A 81 -6.08 9.98 -2.52
C GLU A 81 -4.84 9.69 -3.36
N LYS A 82 -4.84 10.12 -4.63
CA LYS A 82 -3.65 10.02 -5.47
C LYS A 82 -2.64 11.08 -5.08
N LEU A 83 -1.36 10.72 -5.06
CA LEU A 83 -0.28 11.69 -4.99
C LEU A 83 -0.20 12.52 -6.27
N MET A 84 0.37 13.71 -6.15
CA MET A 84 0.70 14.54 -7.31
C MET A 84 1.67 13.82 -8.25
N ALA A 85 1.61 14.16 -9.53
CA ALA A 85 2.47 13.55 -10.55
C ALA A 85 3.95 13.70 -10.18
N ARG A 86 4.36 14.89 -9.73
CA ARG A 86 5.73 15.17 -9.31
C ARG A 86 6.24 14.23 -8.22
N GLU A 87 5.45 14.00 -7.14
CA GLU A 87 5.85 13.06 -6.06
C GLU A 87 6.02 11.63 -6.59
N SER A 88 5.15 11.24 -7.54
CA SER A 88 5.25 9.93 -8.18
C SER A 88 6.45 9.83 -9.12
N ASP A 89 6.81 10.91 -9.83
CA ASP A 89 7.98 10.97 -10.71
C ASP A 89 9.27 10.90 -9.90
N GLU A 90 9.36 11.67 -8.81
CA GLU A 90 10.50 11.68 -7.90
C GLU A 90 10.75 10.28 -7.32
N TYR A 91 9.73 9.63 -6.77
CA TYR A 91 9.88 8.27 -6.26
C TYR A 91 10.17 7.25 -7.37
N PHE A 92 9.55 7.37 -8.55
CA PHE A 92 9.80 6.46 -9.66
C PHE A 92 11.25 6.46 -10.10
N ALA A 93 11.89 7.63 -10.10
CA ALA A 93 13.31 7.78 -10.45
C ALA A 93 14.25 7.03 -9.49
N THR A 94 13.89 6.88 -8.22
CA THR A 94 14.69 6.14 -7.23
C THR A 94 14.60 4.62 -7.36
N ARG A 95 13.64 4.10 -8.13
CA ARG A 95 13.46 2.66 -8.27
C ARG A 95 14.57 2.02 -9.10
N PRO A 96 14.99 0.79 -8.76
CA PRO A 96 15.89 0.03 -9.62
C PRO A 96 15.33 -0.07 -11.05
N ARG A 97 16.21 0.03 -12.06
CA ARG A 97 15.83 0.00 -13.49
C ARG A 97 14.88 -1.16 -13.85
N GLY A 98 15.14 -2.37 -13.34
CA GLY A 98 14.24 -3.52 -13.57
C GLY A 98 12.83 -3.27 -13.07
N GLY A 99 12.68 -2.61 -11.90
CA GLY A 99 11.39 -2.21 -11.36
C GLY A 99 10.69 -1.10 -12.17
N GLN A 100 11.47 -0.19 -12.76
CA GLN A 100 10.93 0.85 -13.66
C GLN A 100 10.40 0.21 -14.95
N LEU A 101 11.18 -0.69 -15.57
CA LEU A 101 10.76 -1.41 -16.78
C LEU A 101 9.56 -2.33 -16.54
N SER A 102 9.51 -3.01 -15.38
CA SER A 102 8.36 -3.84 -14.99
C SER A 102 7.07 -3.04 -14.89
N ALA A 103 7.12 -1.78 -14.45
CA ALA A 103 5.94 -0.92 -14.38
C ALA A 103 5.34 -0.62 -15.77
N TRP A 104 6.16 -0.61 -16.83
CA TRP A 104 5.70 -0.51 -18.22
C TRP A 104 5.22 -1.86 -18.77
N ALA A 105 5.94 -2.94 -18.47
CA ALA A 105 5.71 -4.25 -19.07
C ALA A 105 4.47 -4.97 -18.53
N SER A 106 4.14 -4.75 -17.23
CA SER A 106 3.09 -5.49 -16.55
C SER A 106 1.73 -4.78 -16.61
N PRO A 107 0.73 -5.32 -17.34
CA PRO A 107 -0.67 -4.90 -17.22
C PRO A 107 -1.27 -5.46 -15.93
N GLN A 108 -0.82 -5.01 -14.80
CA GLN A 108 -1.09 -5.59 -13.48
C GLN A 108 -2.57 -5.93 -13.26
N SER A 109 -2.85 -7.15 -12.83
CA SER A 109 -4.19 -7.74 -12.61
C SER A 109 -4.98 -8.04 -13.89
N ALA A 110 -4.39 -7.91 -15.08
CA ALA A 110 -5.00 -8.44 -16.30
C ALA A 110 -4.75 -9.95 -16.40
N VAL A 111 -5.64 -10.65 -17.10
CA VAL A 111 -5.43 -12.06 -17.44
C VAL A 111 -4.31 -12.14 -18.49
N GLU A 112 -3.33 -12.99 -18.26
CA GLU A 112 -2.22 -13.25 -19.17
C GLU A 112 -2.32 -14.70 -19.67
N THR A 113 -2.63 -14.87 -20.94
CA THR A 113 -2.89 -16.19 -21.54
C THR A 113 -1.63 -16.79 -22.18
N VAL A 114 -0.60 -15.98 -22.44
CA VAL A 114 0.59 -16.41 -23.15
C VAL A 114 1.79 -16.38 -22.21
N ARG A 115 2.31 -17.56 -21.90
CA ARG A 115 3.57 -17.67 -21.13
C ARG A 115 4.69 -16.93 -21.86
N GLY A 116 5.50 -16.18 -21.11
CA GLY A 116 6.60 -15.39 -21.67
C GLY A 116 6.20 -14.06 -22.30
N ALA A 117 4.89 -13.70 -22.31
CA ALA A 117 4.47 -12.40 -22.84
C ALA A 117 4.97 -11.22 -21.99
N LEU A 118 5.05 -11.40 -20.67
CA LEU A 118 5.60 -10.40 -19.76
C LEU A 118 7.09 -10.13 -20.05
N GLU A 119 7.86 -11.20 -20.21
CA GLU A 119 9.29 -11.13 -20.51
C GLU A 119 9.54 -10.48 -21.87
N ARG A 120 8.75 -10.79 -22.89
CA ARG A 120 8.85 -10.14 -24.20
C ARG A 120 8.55 -8.64 -24.11
N ARG A 121 7.50 -8.26 -23.38
CA ARG A 121 7.19 -6.82 -23.13
C ARG A 121 8.31 -6.13 -22.35
N PHE A 122 8.84 -6.79 -21.32
CA PHE A 122 9.96 -6.25 -20.54
C PHE A 122 11.17 -6.00 -21.44
N ALA A 123 11.57 -6.98 -22.28
CA ALA A 123 12.68 -6.83 -23.22
C ALA A 123 12.41 -5.73 -24.26
N ALA A 124 11.18 -5.59 -24.73
CA ALA A 124 10.81 -4.52 -25.65
C ALA A 124 10.94 -3.12 -25.01
N PHE A 125 10.50 -2.97 -23.76
CA PHE A 125 10.68 -1.69 -23.03
C PHE A 125 12.15 -1.43 -22.66
N ALA A 126 12.94 -2.48 -22.37
CA ALA A 126 14.39 -2.32 -22.16
C ALA A 126 15.10 -1.76 -23.37
N ARG A 127 14.72 -2.21 -24.59
CA ARG A 127 15.22 -1.64 -25.86
C ARG A 127 14.70 -0.24 -26.13
N LYS A 128 13.42 0.02 -25.83
CA LYS A 128 12.80 1.33 -26.04
C LYS A 128 13.40 2.43 -25.16
N TYR A 129 13.79 2.08 -23.95
CA TYR A 129 14.38 3.00 -22.96
C TYR A 129 15.79 2.55 -22.58
N PRO A 130 16.80 2.71 -23.42
CA PRO A 130 18.16 2.22 -23.14
C PRO A 130 18.84 2.96 -21.98
N ALA A 131 18.49 4.22 -21.78
CA ALA A 131 19.04 5.08 -20.70
C ALA A 131 17.99 5.28 -19.59
N ALA A 132 17.41 6.46 -19.49
CA ALA A 132 16.39 6.78 -18.49
C ALA A 132 15.03 6.16 -18.85
N VAL A 133 14.34 5.64 -17.84
CA VAL A 133 12.98 5.09 -17.98
C VAL A 133 11.99 6.09 -17.40
N PRO A 134 11.14 6.76 -18.20
CA PRO A 134 10.11 7.65 -17.70
C PRO A 134 9.04 6.87 -16.93
N ARG A 135 8.37 7.51 -15.97
CA ARG A 135 7.25 6.90 -15.26
C ARG A 135 6.06 6.70 -16.23
N PRO A 136 5.46 5.50 -16.29
CA PRO A 136 4.27 5.30 -17.07
C PRO A 136 3.07 6.07 -16.47
N PRO A 137 2.16 6.64 -17.28
CA PRO A 137 1.04 7.45 -16.79
C PRO A 137 0.03 6.66 -15.95
N HIS A 138 0.03 5.34 -16.08
CA HIS A 138 -0.83 4.43 -15.33
C HIS A 138 -0.19 3.91 -14.02
N TRP A 139 0.95 4.44 -13.59
CA TRP A 139 1.63 4.07 -12.35
C TRP A 139 1.90 5.31 -11.48
N GLY A 140 1.75 5.18 -10.18
CA GLY A 140 2.03 6.28 -9.25
C GLY A 140 1.61 5.95 -7.83
N GLY A 141 1.66 6.97 -6.98
CA GLY A 141 1.42 6.89 -5.55
C GLY A 141 -0.03 7.12 -5.16
N TYR A 142 -0.37 6.50 -4.04
CA TYR A 142 -1.55 6.78 -3.26
C TYR A 142 -1.14 7.11 -1.82
N ARG A 143 -1.89 8.00 -1.19
CA ARG A 143 -1.82 8.30 0.25
C ARG A 143 -3.11 7.84 0.91
N LEU A 144 -3.01 7.01 1.93
CA LEU A 144 -4.11 6.74 2.84
C LEU A 144 -4.09 7.79 3.95
N VAL A 145 -5.08 8.66 3.96
CA VAL A 145 -5.32 9.66 5.02
C VAL A 145 -6.10 8.97 6.14
N PRO A 146 -5.52 8.82 7.34
CA PRO A 146 -6.11 8.01 8.38
C PRO A 146 -7.34 8.66 9.02
N GLU A 147 -8.38 7.86 9.24
CA GLU A 147 -9.57 8.19 10.01
C GLU A 147 -9.64 7.39 11.32
N ALA A 148 -8.99 6.21 11.35
CA ALA A 148 -8.85 5.41 12.56
C ALA A 148 -7.53 4.62 12.56
N PHE A 149 -7.01 4.38 13.77
CA PHE A 149 -5.93 3.44 14.04
C PHE A 149 -6.36 2.48 15.12
N GLU A 150 -6.05 1.21 14.97
CA GLU A 150 -6.08 0.24 16.06
C GLU A 150 -4.67 -0.31 16.26
N PHE A 151 -4.15 -0.14 17.46
CA PHE A 151 -2.90 -0.74 17.91
C PHE A 151 -3.26 -1.98 18.75
N TRP A 152 -2.76 -3.13 18.33
CA TRP A 152 -2.96 -4.40 19.00
C TRP A 152 -1.63 -4.96 19.48
N GLN A 153 -1.59 -5.43 20.73
CA GLN A 153 -0.45 -6.12 21.33
C GLN A 153 -0.92 -7.47 21.85
N GLY A 154 -0.23 -8.53 21.43
CA GLY A 154 -0.45 -9.88 21.95
C GLY A 154 -0.14 -9.99 23.43
N ARG A 155 -1.02 -10.70 24.18
CA ARG A 155 -0.85 -11.04 25.58
C ARG A 155 -1.29 -12.48 25.79
N GLU A 156 -0.83 -13.09 26.91
CA GLU A 156 -1.28 -14.40 27.35
C GLU A 156 -2.77 -14.43 27.58
N ASP A 157 -3.35 -15.63 27.59
CA ASP A 157 -4.77 -15.89 27.82
C ASP A 157 -5.75 -15.10 26.94
N ARG A 158 -5.27 -14.66 25.75
CA ARG A 158 -6.01 -13.79 24.82
C ARG A 158 -6.44 -12.43 25.38
N LEU A 159 -5.87 -11.99 26.50
CA LEU A 159 -6.14 -10.69 27.12
C LEU A 159 -5.36 -9.56 26.42
N HIS A 160 -5.50 -9.49 25.11
CA HIS A 160 -4.74 -8.59 24.24
C HIS A 160 -5.04 -7.12 24.53
N ASP A 161 -4.00 -6.28 24.46
CA ASP A 161 -4.22 -4.84 24.48
C ASP A 161 -4.68 -4.36 23.11
N ARG A 162 -5.78 -3.61 23.08
CA ARG A 162 -6.32 -3.01 21.85
C ARG A 162 -6.67 -1.56 22.12
N ILE A 163 -5.92 -0.66 21.49
CA ILE A 163 -6.11 0.79 21.63
C ILE A 163 -6.57 1.34 20.29
N LEU A 164 -7.78 1.90 20.27
CA LEU A 164 -8.38 2.52 19.10
C LEU A 164 -8.25 4.04 19.19
N TYR A 165 -7.70 4.62 18.14
CA TYR A 165 -7.74 6.06 17.88
C TYR A 165 -8.73 6.31 16.76
N ARG A 166 -9.74 7.13 16.98
CA ARG A 166 -10.73 7.51 15.98
C ARG A 166 -10.75 9.01 15.80
N ARG A 167 -10.66 9.46 14.57
CA ARG A 167 -10.77 10.87 14.22
C ARG A 167 -12.22 11.33 14.39
N VAL A 168 -12.46 12.33 15.22
CA VAL A 168 -13.79 12.93 15.42
C VAL A 168 -13.98 14.12 14.50
N ARG A 169 -15.23 14.60 14.34
CA ARG A 169 -15.57 15.71 13.43
C ARG A 169 -14.76 17.00 13.66
N SER A 170 -14.33 17.25 14.91
CA SER A 170 -13.47 18.39 15.25
C SER A 170 -12.01 18.24 14.78
N GLY A 171 -11.65 17.12 14.11
CA GLY A 171 -10.27 16.82 13.70
C GLY A 171 -9.42 16.22 14.81
N ARG A 172 -9.87 16.20 16.07
CA ARG A 172 -9.17 15.59 17.21
C ARG A 172 -9.27 14.09 17.16
N TRP A 173 -8.37 13.39 17.90
CA TRP A 173 -8.38 11.95 18.10
C TRP A 173 -9.06 11.61 19.41
N ARG A 174 -10.04 10.71 19.35
CA ARG A 174 -10.62 10.04 20.51
C ARG A 174 -9.90 8.72 20.70
N ILE A 175 -9.48 8.45 21.93
CA ILE A 175 -8.73 7.25 22.28
C ILE A 175 -9.63 6.37 23.14
N GLU A 176 -9.75 5.10 22.77
CA GLU A 176 -10.60 4.12 23.42
C GLU A 176 -9.85 2.79 23.56
N ARG A 177 -10.10 2.06 24.65
CA ARG A 177 -9.66 0.67 24.78
C ARG A 177 -10.76 -0.24 24.29
N LEU A 178 -10.42 -1.20 23.44
CA LEU A 178 -11.36 -2.24 22.99
C LEU A 178 -11.16 -3.51 23.81
N ALA A 179 -12.24 -4.26 24.03
CA ALA A 179 -12.14 -5.64 24.51
C ALA A 179 -11.42 -6.52 23.47
N PRO A 180 -10.59 -7.47 23.88
CA PRO A 180 -9.90 -8.40 23.00
C PRO A 180 -10.83 -9.35 22.25
#